data_5347188b2ca166deb20ed42a55cfe211
#
_entry.id   5347188b2ca166deb20ed42a55cfe211
#
_cell.length_a   1.000
_cell.length_b   1.000
_cell.length_c   1.000
_cell.angle_alpha   90.00
_cell.angle_beta   90.00
_cell.angle_gamma   90.00
#
_symmetry.space_group_name_H-M   'P 1'
#
loop_
_entity.id
_entity.type
_entity.pdbx_description
1 polymer ?
#
loop_
_entity_poly.entity_id
_entity_poly.type
_entity_poly.pdbx_seq_one_letter_code
_entity_poly.pdbx_strand_id
1 'polypeptide(L)'
;ASDVYKRQGLDNVDRRMLQAIIENYGGGPVGLDTLAATIGEESVTLEDVYEPYLMQIGFLTRTPRGRCVTQKAYAHLHIAFTGQQQLEL
;
A
#
# COMPACT_ATOMS: atom_id res chain seq x y z
N ALA A 1 6.51 -18.31 12.55
CA ALA A 1 7.02 -17.10 11.86
C ALA A 1 5.89 -16.26 11.30
N SER A 2 4.94 -16.87 10.62
CA SER A 2 3.84 -16.07 10.08
C SER A 2 2.97 -15.49 11.17
N ASP A 3 2.89 -16.15 12.30
CA ASP A 3 2.13 -15.61 13.42
C ASP A 3 2.74 -14.33 13.95
N VAL A 4 4.05 -14.23 13.88
CA VAL A 4 4.73 -13.03 14.33
C VAL A 4 4.35 -11.85 13.45
N TYR A 5 4.29 -12.06 12.15
CA TYR A 5 3.90 -11.00 11.24
C TYR A 5 2.48 -10.53 11.52
N LYS A 6 1.59 -11.48 11.75
CA LYS A 6 0.20 -11.12 11.99
C LYS A 6 0.04 -10.31 13.25
N ARG A 7 0.83 -10.63 14.27
CA ARG A 7 0.75 -9.87 15.50
C ARG A 7 1.25 -8.46 15.33
N GLN A 8 2.08 -8.22 14.34
CA GLN A 8 2.57 -6.87 14.07
C GLN A 8 1.64 -6.06 13.19
N GLY A 9 0.59 -6.68 12.68
CA GLY A 9 -0.43 -5.95 11.97
C GLY A 9 -0.28 -5.92 10.47
N LEU A 10 0.91 -6.22 9.94
CA LEU A 10 1.12 -6.26 8.50
C LEU A 10 1.84 -7.55 8.15
N ASP A 11 1.35 -8.24 7.13
CA ASP A 11 2.10 -9.37 6.64
C ASP A 11 2.88 -8.95 5.39
N ASN A 12 3.50 -9.92 4.76
CA ASN A 12 4.40 -9.63 3.66
C ASN A 12 3.68 -9.03 2.45
N VAL A 13 2.48 -9.50 2.17
CA VAL A 13 1.74 -9.01 1.02
C VAL A 13 1.28 -7.57 1.26
N ASP A 14 0.84 -7.26 2.47
CA ASP A 14 0.45 -5.90 2.81
C ASP A 14 1.59 -4.93 2.54
N ARG A 15 2.79 -5.28 2.99
CA ARG A 15 3.94 -4.41 2.77
C ARG A 15 4.27 -4.27 1.31
N ARG A 16 4.19 -5.37 0.57
CA ARG A 16 4.47 -5.33 -0.85
C ARG A 16 3.49 -4.45 -1.59
N MET A 17 2.21 -4.48 -1.20
CA MET A 17 1.22 -3.60 -1.80
C MET A 17 1.58 -2.14 -1.58
N LEU A 18 1.85 -1.79 -0.33
CA LEU A 18 2.15 -0.40 0.00
C LEU A 18 3.43 0.06 -0.66
N GLN A 19 4.46 -0.75 -0.62
CA GLN A 19 5.73 -0.39 -1.21
C GLN A 19 5.65 -0.27 -2.72
N ALA A 20 4.90 -1.17 -3.36
CA ALA A 20 4.76 -1.11 -4.81
C ALA A 20 4.05 0.18 -5.23
N ILE A 21 3.02 0.58 -4.51
CA ILE A 21 2.33 1.81 -4.83
C ILE A 21 3.26 3.01 -4.66
N ILE A 22 4.05 3.00 -3.59
CA ILE A 22 4.96 4.10 -3.32
C ILE A 22 6.08 4.16 -4.35
N GLU A 23 6.72 3.03 -4.60
CA GLU A 23 7.93 3.02 -5.41
C GLU A 23 7.65 3.13 -6.90
N ASN A 24 6.58 2.49 -7.36
CA ASN A 24 6.29 2.44 -8.79
C ASN A 24 5.30 3.50 -9.23
N TYR A 25 4.50 4.02 -8.32
CA TYR A 25 3.42 4.93 -8.68
C TYR A 25 3.40 6.19 -7.83
N GLY A 26 4.46 6.43 -7.09
CA GLY A 26 4.57 7.66 -6.30
C GLY A 26 3.50 7.81 -5.22
N GLY A 27 2.98 6.72 -4.73
CA GLY A 27 1.92 6.75 -3.72
C GLY A 27 0.53 6.60 -4.31
N GLY A 28 0.44 6.47 -5.61
CA GLY A 28 -0.84 6.31 -6.29
C GLY A 28 -1.30 7.60 -6.92
N PRO A 29 -2.47 7.59 -7.54
CA PRO A 29 -3.42 6.47 -7.60
C PRO A 29 -3.00 5.37 -8.59
N VAL A 30 -3.34 4.15 -8.26
CA VAL A 30 -3.06 3.01 -9.12
C VAL A 30 -4.24 2.04 -9.04
N GLY A 31 -4.63 1.50 -10.20
CA GLY A 31 -5.71 0.54 -10.26
C GLY A 31 -5.33 -0.76 -9.57
N LEU A 32 -6.32 -1.44 -9.02
CA LEU A 32 -6.05 -2.66 -8.27
C LEU A 32 -5.51 -3.77 -9.16
N ASP A 33 -6.02 -3.88 -10.38
CA ASP A 33 -5.54 -4.90 -11.32
C ASP A 33 -4.07 -4.67 -11.68
N THR A 34 -3.72 -3.41 -11.89
CA THR A 34 -2.34 -3.06 -12.21
C THR A 34 -1.43 -3.37 -11.02
N LEU A 35 -1.89 -3.04 -9.83
CA LEU A 35 -1.11 -3.34 -8.63
C LEU A 35 -0.93 -4.84 -8.45
N ALA A 36 -1.99 -5.61 -8.65
CA ALA A 36 -1.92 -7.05 -8.51
C ALA A 36 -0.88 -7.65 -9.47
N ALA A 37 -0.88 -7.19 -10.69
CA ALA A 37 0.10 -7.65 -11.68
C ALA A 37 1.52 -7.29 -11.24
N THR A 38 1.67 -6.11 -10.68
CA THR A 38 2.98 -5.62 -10.26
C THR A 38 3.60 -6.51 -9.18
N ILE A 39 2.79 -6.93 -8.23
CA ILE A 39 3.31 -7.71 -7.10
C ILE A 39 3.09 -9.22 -7.25
N GLY A 40 2.48 -9.65 -8.35
CA GLY A 40 2.30 -11.07 -8.60
C GLY A 40 1.21 -11.71 -7.78
N GLU A 41 0.14 -10.97 -7.49
CA GLU A 41 -1.00 -11.47 -6.75
C GLU A 41 -2.27 -11.33 -7.58
N GLU A 42 -3.32 -12.00 -7.14
CA GLU A 42 -4.60 -11.87 -7.79
C GLU A 42 -5.36 -10.66 -7.26
N SER A 43 -5.99 -9.91 -8.16
CA SER A 43 -6.69 -8.70 -7.74
C SER A 43 -7.84 -9.01 -6.79
N VAL A 44 -8.50 -10.15 -6.98
CA VAL A 44 -9.59 -10.54 -6.08
C VAL A 44 -9.07 -10.74 -4.66
N THR A 45 -7.91 -11.35 -4.53
CA THR A 45 -7.31 -11.56 -3.21
C THR A 45 -6.97 -10.22 -2.55
N LEU A 46 -6.41 -9.30 -3.31
CA LEU A 46 -6.09 -7.99 -2.77
C LEU A 46 -7.34 -7.27 -2.33
N GLU A 47 -8.37 -7.33 -3.15
CA GLU A 47 -9.61 -6.63 -2.86
C GLU A 47 -10.34 -7.21 -1.65
N ASP A 48 -10.35 -8.53 -1.54
CA ASP A 48 -11.15 -9.19 -0.51
C ASP A 48 -10.44 -9.31 0.82
N VAL A 49 -9.11 -9.40 0.80
CA VAL A 49 -8.35 -9.72 2.01
C VAL A 49 -7.51 -8.55 2.48
N TYR A 50 -6.72 -7.98 1.60
CA TYR A 50 -5.72 -7.01 2.03
C TYR A 50 -6.19 -5.57 1.99
N GLU A 51 -6.91 -5.20 0.96
CA GLU A 51 -7.39 -3.83 0.83
C GLU A 51 -8.28 -3.41 1.98
N PRO A 52 -9.28 -4.23 2.39
CA PRO A 52 -10.14 -3.80 3.49
C PRO A 52 -9.38 -3.56 4.78
N TYR A 53 -8.41 -4.40 5.05
CA TYR A 53 -7.61 -4.25 6.26
C TYR A 53 -6.78 -2.95 6.21
N LEU A 54 -6.11 -2.72 5.09
CA LEU A 54 -5.28 -1.53 4.96
C LEU A 54 -6.10 -0.25 5.01
N MET A 55 -7.31 -0.29 4.48
CA MET A 55 -8.19 0.87 4.56
C MET A 55 -8.67 1.09 5.99
N GLN A 56 -8.94 0.01 6.71
CA GLN A 56 -9.42 0.11 8.07
C GLN A 56 -8.38 0.74 9.00
N ILE A 57 -7.11 0.39 8.81
CA ILE A 57 -6.07 0.96 9.65
C ILE A 57 -5.56 2.30 9.14
N GLY A 58 -6.11 2.77 8.02
CA GLY A 58 -5.81 4.10 7.52
C GLY A 58 -4.54 4.20 6.68
N PHE A 59 -4.05 3.08 6.17
CA PHE A 59 -2.84 3.08 5.36
C PHE A 59 -3.13 3.21 3.88
N LEU A 60 -4.35 2.93 3.46
CA LEU A 60 -4.74 2.95 2.06
C LEU A 60 -6.03 3.70 1.91
N THR A 61 -6.18 4.43 0.82
CA THR A 61 -7.43 5.12 0.53
C THR A 61 -7.83 4.83 -0.90
N ARG A 62 -9.13 4.78 -1.14
CA ARG A 62 -9.68 4.53 -2.46
C ARG A 62 -10.15 5.84 -3.06
N THR A 63 -9.75 6.10 -4.29
CA THR A 63 -10.17 7.28 -5.03
C THR A 63 -10.79 6.83 -6.35
N PRO A 64 -11.48 7.74 -7.05
CA PRO A 64 -12.03 7.39 -8.37
C PRO A 64 -10.97 6.95 -9.37
N ARG A 65 -9.72 7.33 -9.16
CA ARG A 65 -8.64 6.95 -10.07
C ARG A 65 -7.93 5.69 -9.66
N GLY A 66 -8.12 5.23 -8.42
CA GLY A 66 -7.45 4.04 -7.96
C GLY A 66 -7.11 4.14 -6.48
N ARG A 67 -6.14 3.35 -6.06
CA ARG A 67 -5.74 3.28 -4.66
C ARG A 67 -4.52 4.12 -4.40
N CYS A 68 -4.54 4.83 -3.28
CA CYS A 68 -3.44 5.69 -2.86
C CYS A 68 -2.97 5.29 -1.47
N VAL A 69 -1.67 5.42 -1.23
CA VAL A 69 -1.10 5.19 0.09
C VAL A 69 -1.18 6.49 0.87
N THR A 70 -1.51 6.39 2.15
CA THR A 70 -1.66 7.57 2.99
C THR A 70 -0.34 7.93 3.67
N GLN A 71 -0.28 9.16 4.17
CA GLN A 71 0.89 9.62 4.90
C GLN A 71 1.17 8.75 6.12
N LYS A 72 0.11 8.24 6.74
CA LYS A 72 0.23 7.36 7.88
C LYS A 72 1.03 6.10 7.53
N ALA A 73 0.80 5.56 6.35
CA ALA A 73 1.54 4.38 5.90
C ALA A 73 3.00 4.70 5.66
N TYR A 74 3.30 5.87 5.09
CA TYR A 74 4.68 6.27 4.90
C TYR A 74 5.41 6.31 6.24
N ALA A 75 4.78 6.88 7.25
CA ALA A 75 5.39 6.96 8.56
C ALA A 75 5.62 5.58 9.16
N HIS A 76 4.66 4.69 8.99
CA HIS A 76 4.76 3.35 9.53
C HIS A 76 5.91 2.56 8.89
N LEU A 77 6.08 2.74 7.59
CA LEU A 77 7.12 2.02 6.86
C LEU A 77 8.47 2.72 6.93
N HIS A 78 8.53 3.86 7.57
CA HIS A 78 9.77 4.65 7.67
C HIS A 78 10.29 5.07 6.30
N ILE A 79 9.35 5.37 5.39
CA ILE A 79 9.69 5.85 4.06
C ILE A 79 9.34 7.32 4.00
N ALA A 80 10.27 8.13 3.51
CA ALA A 80 10.01 9.54 3.37
C ALA A 80 8.89 9.77 2.37
N PHE A 81 8.06 10.77 2.66
CA PHE A 81 6.96 11.12 1.79
C PHE A 81 7.52 11.81 0.55
N THR A 82 7.55 11.08 -0.55
CA THR A 82 8.23 11.53 -1.75
C THR A 82 7.73 12.87 -2.27
N GLY A 83 6.43 13.09 -2.17
CA GLY A 83 5.88 14.36 -2.60
C GLY A 83 6.49 15.53 -1.87
N GLN A 84 6.67 15.37 -0.58
CA GLN A 84 7.28 16.42 0.22
C GLN A 84 8.73 16.61 -0.13
N GLN A 85 9.43 15.53 -0.35
CA GLN A 85 10.83 15.63 -0.71
C GLN A 85 11.01 16.38 -2.01
N GLN A 86 10.14 16.11 -2.95
CA GLN A 86 10.22 16.78 -4.23
C GLN A 86 9.96 18.26 -4.11
N LEU A 87 9.05 18.62 -3.24
CA LEU A 87 8.73 20.02 -3.05
C LEU A 87 9.87 20.77 -2.42
N GLU A 88 10.65 20.12 -1.63
CA GLU A 88 11.76 20.75 -0.96
C GLU A 88 12.93 20.99 -1.88
N LEU A 89 12.99 20.28 -2.94
CA LEU A 89 14.06 20.43 -3.90
C LEU A 89 13.81 21.58 -4.83
#